data_e313ea1ba32e64d91c701115c9046939
#
_entry.id   e313ea1ba32e64d91c701115c9046939
#
_cell.length_a   1.000
_cell.length_b   1.000
_cell.length_c   1.000
_cell.angle_alpha   90.00
_cell.angle_beta   90.00
_cell.angle_gamma   90.00
#
_symmetry.space_group_name_H-M   'P 1'
#
loop_
_entity.id
_entity.type
_entity.pdbx_description
1 polymer ?
#
loop_
_entity_poly.entity_id
_entity_poly.type
_entity_poly.pdbx_seq_one_letter_code
_entity_poly.pdbx_strand_id
1 'polypeptide(L)'
;METLRIAIITETLPPAELNLQPWRYLGDLAQALRVVGHETSVLTSEVGPRTWNGVPVKWHRNRSDFRSAPALRQVLQTEGFDIGVCRLTAGLFFSMRGTRRKGSFRGRLIGIFLRPLYDAKELTRRFLDPTLAAEIPHDRHHVAMYGSRLLGTWADAPGFVDHFGFLWDSDRDRATAAGLPPSSCAVVRHPFDPFFLERAPPSLGPRLSGILGPVDRRAVFTGPPEGSRGVDDMLRLARSLPSDPPTQVVLLLRDRRYSDPTVARTRIGAHELLIVRGLLSRQELRAAYRFSHVAVFPYRFVRTGLPLVALEAVATGLPVVTTRVHPIRELEGRTGLVFTEPRDPSGVARAIQGIFEEGTLNGIQGRNQEWIRATPDWTAVARTFVSLSGN
;
A
#
# COMPACT_ATOMS: atom_id res chain seq x y z
N MET A 1 -15.41 -9.35 -26.26
CA MET A 1 -15.92 -8.63 -25.07
C MET A 1 -16.35 -7.24 -25.51
N GLU A 2 -17.49 -6.78 -25.02
CA GLU A 2 -17.96 -5.43 -25.28
C GLU A 2 -17.02 -4.41 -24.60
N THR A 3 -16.74 -3.30 -25.26
CA THR A 3 -15.93 -2.22 -24.71
C THR A 3 -16.77 -1.42 -23.71
N LEU A 4 -16.40 -1.47 -22.44
CA LEU A 4 -17.08 -0.73 -21.37
C LEU A 4 -16.42 0.64 -21.17
N ARG A 5 -17.22 1.61 -20.73
CA ARG A 5 -16.78 2.93 -20.31
C ARG A 5 -16.65 2.96 -18.79
N ILE A 6 -15.40 3.06 -18.29
CA ILE A 6 -15.08 2.89 -16.88
C ILE A 6 -14.52 4.19 -16.29
N ALA A 7 -15.10 4.65 -15.18
CA ALA A 7 -14.59 5.77 -14.40
C ALA A 7 -13.80 5.28 -13.19
N ILE A 8 -12.54 5.68 -13.06
CA ILE A 8 -11.79 5.60 -11.81
C ILE A 8 -12.01 6.90 -11.04
N ILE A 9 -12.63 6.81 -9.89
CA ILE A 9 -13.16 7.95 -9.15
C ILE A 9 -12.28 8.27 -7.95
N THR A 10 -11.78 9.49 -7.87
CA THR A 10 -11.04 10.00 -6.72
C THR A 10 -11.42 11.46 -6.42
N GLU A 11 -11.63 11.78 -5.14
CA GLU A 11 -11.97 13.15 -4.73
C GLU A 11 -10.83 14.13 -5.02
N THR A 12 -9.59 13.68 -4.83
CA THR A 12 -8.37 14.49 -5.01
C THR A 12 -7.36 13.77 -5.87
N LEU A 13 -6.55 14.53 -6.60
CA LEU A 13 -5.47 14.02 -7.43
C LEU A 13 -4.19 14.84 -7.22
N PRO A 14 -3.57 14.79 -6.03
CA PRO A 14 -2.43 15.61 -5.69
C PRO A 14 -1.18 15.20 -6.49
N PRO A 15 -0.62 16.07 -7.37
CA PRO A 15 0.49 15.71 -8.27
C PRO A 15 1.71 15.12 -7.56
N ALA A 16 2.03 15.63 -6.37
CA ALA A 16 3.17 15.16 -5.58
C ALA A 16 2.96 13.77 -4.94
N GLU A 17 1.75 13.20 -5.01
CA GLU A 17 1.39 11.94 -4.34
C GLU A 17 0.98 10.82 -5.28
N LEU A 18 0.92 11.07 -6.59
CA LEU A 18 0.41 10.12 -7.58
C LEU A 18 1.15 8.76 -7.55
N ASN A 19 2.42 8.76 -7.18
CA ASN A 19 3.23 7.56 -7.03
C ASN A 19 3.09 6.88 -5.67
N LEU A 20 2.17 7.35 -4.80
CA LEU A 20 1.94 6.83 -3.47
C LEU A 20 0.57 6.18 -3.37
N GLN A 21 0.43 5.25 -2.42
CA GLN A 21 -0.89 4.76 -2.04
C GLN A 21 -1.76 5.89 -1.44
N PRO A 22 -3.03 5.97 -1.76
CA PRO A 22 -3.82 5.03 -2.60
C PRO A 22 -3.80 5.37 -4.10
N TRP A 23 -3.28 6.52 -4.51
CA TRP A 23 -3.37 7.00 -5.91
C TRP A 23 -2.64 6.07 -6.88
N ARG A 24 -1.47 5.57 -6.52
CA ARG A 24 -0.73 4.63 -7.37
C ARG A 24 -1.57 3.41 -7.76
N TYR A 25 -2.27 2.79 -6.80
CA TYR A 25 -3.16 1.67 -7.10
C TYR A 25 -4.23 2.04 -8.14
N LEU A 26 -4.90 3.19 -7.94
CA LEU A 26 -5.97 3.63 -8.84
C LEU A 26 -5.44 3.98 -10.24
N GLY A 27 -4.26 4.60 -10.33
CA GLY A 27 -3.63 4.94 -11.60
C GLY A 27 -3.18 3.71 -12.39
N ASP A 28 -2.55 2.75 -11.72
CA ASP A 28 -2.11 1.50 -12.33
C ASP A 28 -3.32 0.64 -12.76
N LEU A 29 -4.39 0.59 -11.96
CA LEU A 29 -5.65 -0.04 -12.33
C LEU A 29 -6.29 0.62 -13.55
N ALA A 30 -6.33 1.96 -13.60
CA ALA A 30 -6.89 2.70 -14.73
C ALA A 30 -6.16 2.39 -16.04
N GLN A 31 -4.83 2.33 -15.98
CA GLN A 31 -4.00 1.94 -17.11
C GLN A 31 -4.26 0.49 -17.53
N ALA A 32 -4.35 -0.43 -16.58
CA ALA A 32 -4.59 -1.85 -16.84
C ALA A 32 -5.96 -2.10 -17.50
N LEU A 33 -7.00 -1.39 -17.08
CA LEU A 33 -8.33 -1.46 -17.68
C LEU A 33 -8.29 -1.02 -19.17
N ARG A 34 -7.48 -0.03 -19.52
CA ARG A 34 -7.26 0.35 -20.93
C ARG A 34 -6.51 -0.73 -21.70
N VAL A 35 -5.50 -1.32 -21.10
CA VAL A 35 -4.71 -2.40 -21.73
C VAL A 35 -5.61 -3.60 -22.04
N VAL A 36 -6.60 -3.92 -21.22
CA VAL A 36 -7.55 -5.02 -21.48
C VAL A 36 -8.71 -4.62 -22.42
N GLY A 37 -8.69 -3.41 -23.01
CA GLY A 37 -9.57 -3.01 -24.09
C GLY A 37 -10.78 -2.16 -23.67
N HIS A 38 -10.80 -1.57 -22.48
CA HIS A 38 -11.91 -0.73 -22.02
C HIS A 38 -11.59 0.76 -22.13
N GLU A 39 -12.61 1.57 -22.41
CA GLU A 39 -12.52 3.04 -22.38
C GLU A 39 -12.49 3.51 -20.93
N THR A 40 -11.31 3.91 -20.44
CA THR A 40 -11.14 4.29 -19.03
C THR A 40 -10.79 5.76 -18.91
N SER A 41 -11.43 6.44 -17.96
CA SER A 41 -11.12 7.83 -17.57
C SER A 41 -10.99 7.93 -16.05
N VAL A 42 -10.18 8.87 -15.58
CA VAL A 42 -10.14 9.26 -14.17
C VAL A 42 -11.11 10.43 -13.96
N LEU A 43 -12.03 10.30 -13.03
CA LEU A 43 -12.98 11.34 -12.66
C LEU A 43 -12.59 11.92 -11.30
N THR A 44 -12.34 13.24 -11.24
CA THR A 44 -11.90 13.93 -10.03
C THR A 44 -12.58 15.29 -9.87
N SER A 45 -12.68 15.77 -8.64
CA SER A 45 -13.16 17.14 -8.34
C SER A 45 -12.03 18.16 -8.21
N GLU A 46 -10.78 17.76 -8.31
CA GLU A 46 -9.63 18.64 -8.22
C GLU A 46 -9.05 18.93 -9.60
N VAL A 47 -8.80 20.21 -9.89
CA VAL A 47 -8.12 20.61 -11.12
C VAL A 47 -6.68 20.07 -11.07
N GLY A 48 -6.35 19.23 -12.03
CA GLY A 48 -5.10 18.50 -12.07
C GLY A 48 -4.58 18.28 -13.50
N PRO A 49 -3.69 17.33 -13.69
CA PRO A 49 -3.14 17.02 -15.01
C PRO A 49 -4.27 16.53 -15.95
N ARG A 50 -4.11 16.79 -17.26
CA ARG A 50 -5.04 16.31 -18.27
C ARG A 50 -5.01 14.79 -18.46
N THR A 51 -3.90 14.16 -18.09
CA THR A 51 -3.70 12.71 -18.13
C THR A 51 -2.96 12.24 -16.90
N TRP A 52 -3.25 11.02 -16.46
CA TRP A 52 -2.54 10.33 -15.39
C TRP A 52 -2.23 8.90 -15.82
N ASN A 53 -0.96 8.51 -15.86
CA ASN A 53 -0.49 7.24 -16.44
C ASN A 53 -1.05 7.00 -17.86
N GLY A 54 -1.12 8.05 -18.69
CA GLY A 54 -1.70 7.98 -20.04
C GLY A 54 -3.24 7.87 -20.09
N VAL A 55 -3.92 7.85 -18.95
CA VAL A 55 -5.39 7.81 -18.84
C VAL A 55 -5.95 9.22 -18.81
N PRO A 56 -6.98 9.57 -19.62
CA PRO A 56 -7.61 10.89 -19.57
C PRO A 56 -8.19 11.21 -18.19
N VAL A 57 -7.96 12.44 -17.72
CA VAL A 57 -8.54 12.96 -16.48
C VAL A 57 -9.67 13.91 -16.82
N LYS A 58 -10.86 13.60 -16.33
CA LYS A 58 -12.05 14.45 -16.43
C LYS A 58 -12.27 15.16 -15.10
N TRP A 59 -12.42 16.45 -15.17
CA TRP A 59 -12.68 17.28 -14.02
C TRP A 59 -14.18 17.58 -13.85
N HIS A 60 -14.69 17.35 -12.64
CA HIS A 60 -16.05 17.65 -12.26
C HIS A 60 -16.08 18.75 -11.20
N ARG A 61 -16.82 19.86 -11.45
CA ARG A 61 -16.76 21.08 -10.63
C ARG A 61 -17.22 20.91 -9.19
N ASN A 62 -18.19 20.03 -8.98
CA ASN A 62 -18.84 19.92 -7.68
C ASN A 62 -18.20 18.83 -6.83
N ARG A 63 -17.37 19.22 -5.88
CA ARG A 63 -16.70 18.31 -4.95
C ARG A 63 -17.66 17.52 -4.05
N SER A 64 -18.84 18.09 -3.73
CA SER A 64 -19.82 17.41 -2.88
C SER A 64 -20.39 16.15 -3.53
N ASP A 65 -20.41 16.07 -4.86
CA ASP A 65 -20.93 14.93 -5.61
C ASP A 65 -20.07 13.66 -5.38
N PHE A 66 -18.79 13.82 -5.03
CA PHE A 66 -17.89 12.72 -4.71
C PHE A 66 -18.04 12.19 -3.27
N ARG A 67 -18.86 12.86 -2.45
CA ARG A 67 -19.07 12.50 -1.04
C ARG A 67 -20.45 11.89 -0.79
N SER A 68 -21.31 11.90 -1.80
CA SER A 68 -22.66 11.38 -1.76
C SER A 68 -22.85 10.35 -2.86
N ALA A 69 -23.36 9.20 -2.50
CA ALA A 69 -23.57 8.13 -3.45
C ALA A 69 -24.61 8.43 -4.52
N PRO A 70 -25.78 8.99 -4.18
CA PRO A 70 -26.74 9.35 -5.21
C PRO A 70 -26.18 10.37 -6.21
N ALA A 71 -25.45 11.38 -5.70
CA ALA A 71 -24.84 12.39 -6.55
C ALA A 71 -23.77 11.77 -7.45
N LEU A 72 -22.93 10.88 -6.90
CA LEU A 72 -21.92 10.18 -7.68
C LEU A 72 -22.53 9.31 -8.78
N ARG A 73 -23.60 8.56 -8.47
CA ARG A 73 -24.34 7.79 -9.48
C ARG A 73 -24.95 8.68 -10.56
N GLN A 74 -25.47 9.85 -10.19
CA GLN A 74 -25.98 10.83 -11.14
C GLN A 74 -24.87 11.33 -12.08
N VAL A 75 -23.68 11.63 -11.56
CA VAL A 75 -22.53 12.03 -12.38
C VAL A 75 -22.15 10.92 -13.36
N LEU A 76 -22.03 9.67 -12.89
CA LEU A 76 -21.71 8.52 -13.75
C LEU A 76 -22.77 8.32 -14.85
N GLN A 77 -24.04 8.47 -14.53
CA GLN A 77 -25.15 8.40 -15.48
C GLN A 77 -25.05 9.50 -16.55
N THR A 78 -24.84 10.74 -16.13
CA THR A 78 -24.76 11.92 -17.02
C THR A 78 -23.54 11.83 -17.95
N GLU A 79 -22.39 11.36 -17.43
CA GLU A 79 -21.18 11.17 -18.21
C GLU A 79 -21.20 9.87 -19.06
N GLY A 80 -22.23 9.03 -18.90
CA GLY A 80 -22.44 7.82 -19.67
C GLY A 80 -21.41 6.71 -19.38
N PHE A 81 -21.01 6.53 -18.12
CA PHE A 81 -20.16 5.42 -17.72
C PHE A 81 -20.96 4.16 -17.41
N ASP A 82 -20.40 3.00 -17.72
CA ASP A 82 -20.98 1.68 -17.40
C ASP A 82 -20.55 1.23 -16.00
N ILE A 83 -19.31 1.54 -15.61
CA ILE A 83 -18.72 1.16 -14.33
C ILE A 83 -18.06 2.37 -13.67
N GLY A 84 -18.34 2.56 -12.39
CA GLY A 84 -17.60 3.46 -11.51
C GLY A 84 -16.77 2.66 -10.51
N VAL A 85 -15.49 2.94 -10.41
CA VAL A 85 -14.60 2.35 -9.38
C VAL A 85 -14.14 3.46 -8.45
N CYS A 86 -14.52 3.41 -7.18
CA CYS A 86 -14.20 4.44 -6.20
C CYS A 86 -13.43 3.91 -5.00
N ARG A 87 -12.52 4.73 -4.46
CA ARG A 87 -11.94 4.48 -3.15
C ARG A 87 -12.99 4.71 -2.07
N LEU A 88 -13.26 3.69 -1.26
CA LEU A 88 -14.13 3.85 -0.10
C LEU A 88 -13.43 4.66 0.99
N THR A 89 -14.01 5.83 1.28
CA THR A 89 -13.61 6.69 2.40
C THR A 89 -14.68 6.62 3.48
N ALA A 90 -14.32 7.00 4.73
CA ALA A 90 -15.29 7.05 5.82
C ALA A 90 -16.47 7.98 5.49
N GLY A 91 -16.21 9.14 4.87
CA GLY A 91 -17.26 10.08 4.47
C GLY A 91 -18.23 9.48 3.47
N LEU A 92 -17.71 8.81 2.45
CA LEU A 92 -18.52 8.11 1.45
C LEU A 92 -19.34 6.99 2.11
N PHE A 93 -18.73 6.25 3.05
CA PHE A 93 -19.37 5.17 3.80
C PHE A 93 -20.51 5.68 4.71
N PHE A 94 -20.32 6.82 5.39
CA PHE A 94 -21.37 7.43 6.22
C PHE A 94 -22.52 8.03 5.42
N SER A 95 -22.27 8.53 4.21
CA SER A 95 -23.32 9.09 3.34
C SER A 95 -24.32 8.05 2.82
N MET A 96 -24.04 6.77 3.07
CA MET A 96 -24.91 5.65 2.69
C MET A 96 -26.20 5.57 3.52
N ARG A 97 -26.25 6.18 4.71
CA ARG A 97 -27.44 6.20 5.54
C ARG A 97 -28.58 6.94 4.81
N GLY A 98 -29.62 6.24 4.47
CA GLY A 98 -30.85 6.81 3.96
C GLY A 98 -31.11 6.68 2.45
N THR A 99 -30.19 6.13 1.66
CA THR A 99 -30.38 5.97 0.21
C THR A 99 -30.68 4.53 -0.19
N ARG A 100 -31.81 4.00 0.25
CA ARG A 100 -32.36 2.70 -0.23
C ARG A 100 -32.82 2.73 -1.69
N ARG A 101 -32.82 3.87 -2.34
CA ARG A 101 -33.21 3.98 -3.76
C ARG A 101 -31.98 3.91 -4.65
N LYS A 102 -31.83 2.82 -5.40
CA LYS A 102 -31.01 2.82 -6.60
C LYS A 102 -31.46 3.99 -7.46
N GLY A 103 -30.61 4.98 -7.67
CA GLY A 103 -30.87 6.05 -8.63
C GLY A 103 -31.01 5.49 -10.05
N SER A 104 -31.20 6.35 -11.03
CA SER A 104 -31.35 6.00 -12.46
C SER A 104 -30.09 5.35 -13.07
N PHE A 105 -28.95 5.36 -12.38
CA PHE A 105 -27.71 4.76 -12.88
C PHE A 105 -27.85 3.24 -13.03
N ARG A 106 -27.82 2.78 -14.28
CA ARG A 106 -27.94 1.35 -14.64
C ARG A 106 -26.62 0.60 -14.57
N GLY A 107 -25.51 1.32 -14.51
CA GLY A 107 -24.18 0.75 -14.39
C GLY A 107 -23.87 0.20 -13.00
N ARG A 108 -22.64 -0.23 -12.79
CA ARG A 108 -22.14 -0.79 -11.52
C ARG A 108 -21.19 0.16 -10.81
N LEU A 109 -21.34 0.29 -9.50
CA LEU A 109 -20.41 1.02 -8.65
C LEU A 109 -19.63 0.05 -7.78
N ILE A 110 -18.30 0.04 -7.93
CA ILE A 110 -17.39 -0.82 -7.20
C ILE A 110 -16.60 0.02 -6.20
N GLY A 111 -16.67 -0.31 -4.93
CA GLY A 111 -15.93 0.35 -3.87
C GLY A 111 -14.66 -0.41 -3.50
N ILE A 112 -13.51 0.26 -3.38
CA ILE A 112 -12.24 -0.37 -3.00
C ILE A 112 -11.83 0.09 -1.61
N PHE A 113 -11.60 -0.87 -0.71
CA PHE A 113 -10.95 -0.64 0.57
C PHE A 113 -9.43 -0.67 0.40
N LEU A 114 -8.84 0.52 0.28
CA LEU A 114 -7.37 0.69 0.17
C LEU A 114 -6.70 0.91 1.53
N ARG A 115 -7.43 0.73 2.62
CA ARG A 115 -6.94 0.77 4.00
C ARG A 115 -7.39 -0.48 4.75
N PRO A 116 -6.55 -1.02 5.66
CA PRO A 116 -6.92 -2.17 6.45
C PRO A 116 -8.13 -1.90 7.36
N LEU A 117 -8.91 -2.94 7.61
CA LEU A 117 -10.02 -2.93 8.55
C LEU A 117 -9.54 -3.46 9.91
N TYR A 118 -9.50 -2.59 10.90
CA TYR A 118 -9.04 -2.93 12.25
C TYR A 118 -10.20 -3.33 13.17
N ASP A 119 -9.93 -4.26 14.10
CA ASP A 119 -10.85 -4.56 15.20
C ASP A 119 -10.64 -3.61 16.42
N ALA A 120 -11.51 -3.72 17.43
CA ALA A 120 -11.45 -2.88 18.62
C ALA A 120 -10.12 -3.03 19.38
N LYS A 121 -9.63 -4.28 19.51
CA LYS A 121 -8.41 -4.59 20.25
C LYS A 121 -7.18 -3.99 19.57
N GLU A 122 -7.13 -4.08 18.25
CA GLU A 122 -6.05 -3.51 17.42
C GLU A 122 -6.05 -1.98 17.51
N LEU A 123 -7.23 -1.35 17.39
CA LEU A 123 -7.37 0.10 17.54
C LEU A 123 -7.04 0.58 18.95
N THR A 124 -7.51 -0.12 19.99
CA THR A 124 -7.19 0.21 21.38
C THR A 124 -5.68 0.16 21.62
N ARG A 125 -5.00 -0.91 21.17
CA ARG A 125 -3.54 -1.00 21.27
C ARG A 125 -2.84 0.15 20.53
N ARG A 126 -3.37 0.54 19.37
CA ARG A 126 -2.86 1.66 18.58
C ARG A 126 -3.00 2.98 19.32
N PHE A 127 -4.15 3.25 19.94
CA PHE A 127 -4.41 4.50 20.66
C PHE A 127 -3.71 4.58 22.03
N LEU A 128 -3.47 3.45 22.66
CA LEU A 128 -2.70 3.38 23.91
C LEU A 128 -1.19 3.49 23.69
N ASP A 129 -0.72 3.49 22.44
CA ASP A 129 0.69 3.64 22.12
C ASP A 129 1.13 5.10 22.09
N PRO A 130 1.83 5.61 23.14
CA PRO A 130 2.23 7.02 23.22
C PRO A 130 3.22 7.41 22.10
N THR A 131 4.00 6.44 21.58
CA THR A 131 4.96 6.70 20.50
C THR A 131 4.29 6.99 19.16
N LEU A 132 3.00 6.71 19.05
CA LEU A 132 2.20 6.90 17.86
C LEU A 132 1.17 8.05 18.02
N ALA A 133 1.20 8.77 19.14
CA ALA A 133 0.20 9.79 19.45
C ALA A 133 0.12 10.92 18.40
N ALA A 134 1.27 11.35 17.87
CA ALA A 134 1.34 12.38 16.83
C ALA A 134 0.65 11.97 15.50
N GLU A 135 0.42 10.68 15.30
CA GLU A 135 -0.18 10.15 14.08
C GLU A 135 -1.69 9.89 14.20
N ILE A 136 -2.28 9.99 15.39
CA ILE A 136 -3.71 9.75 15.65
C ILE A 136 -4.64 10.53 14.69
N PRO A 137 -4.40 11.82 14.36
CA PRO A 137 -5.26 12.53 13.42
C PRO A 137 -5.37 11.85 12.06
N HIS A 138 -4.36 11.12 11.64
CA HIS A 138 -4.35 10.37 10.37
C HIS A 138 -5.13 9.04 10.45
N ASP A 139 -5.46 8.58 11.66
CA ASP A 139 -6.13 7.29 11.88
C ASP A 139 -7.66 7.41 12.01
N ARG A 140 -8.22 8.63 11.91
CA ARG A 140 -9.67 8.90 12.00
C ARG A 140 -10.50 8.02 11.06
N HIS A 141 -9.96 7.69 9.89
CA HIS A 141 -10.63 6.80 8.94
C HIS A 141 -10.88 5.41 9.52
N HIS A 142 -9.89 4.82 10.21
CA HIS A 142 -10.01 3.48 10.80
C HIS A 142 -11.07 3.48 11.90
N VAL A 143 -11.10 4.53 12.75
CA VAL A 143 -12.11 4.70 13.80
C VAL A 143 -13.50 4.83 13.20
N ALA A 144 -13.65 5.64 12.16
CA ALA A 144 -14.92 5.85 11.49
C ALA A 144 -15.44 4.56 10.84
N MET A 145 -14.57 3.79 10.17
CA MET A 145 -14.94 2.50 9.58
C MET A 145 -15.34 1.48 10.65
N TYR A 146 -14.63 1.43 11.78
CA TYR A 146 -15.01 0.57 12.90
C TYR A 146 -16.34 1.00 13.51
N GLY A 147 -16.56 2.28 13.75
CA GLY A 147 -17.82 2.83 14.24
C GLY A 147 -19.01 2.50 13.34
N SER A 148 -18.82 2.61 12.02
CA SER A 148 -19.83 2.23 11.03
C SER A 148 -20.23 0.76 11.13
N ARG A 149 -19.25 -0.13 11.37
CA ARG A 149 -19.49 -1.55 11.62
C ARG A 149 -20.34 -1.77 12.87
N LEU A 150 -19.99 -1.14 14.00
CA LEU A 150 -20.76 -1.25 15.26
C LEU A 150 -22.19 -0.76 15.13
N LEU A 151 -22.44 0.23 14.30
CA LEU A 151 -23.75 0.79 14.04
C LEU A 151 -24.57 -0.01 13.01
N GLY A 152 -24.07 -1.13 12.52
CA GLY A 152 -24.74 -1.96 11.52
C GLY A 152 -24.86 -1.32 10.14
N THR A 153 -24.19 -0.17 9.89
CA THR A 153 -24.30 0.55 8.62
C THR A 153 -23.71 -0.21 7.44
N TRP A 154 -22.94 -1.26 7.68
CA TRP A 154 -22.39 -2.14 6.65
C TRP A 154 -23.46 -3.05 6.04
N ALA A 155 -24.48 -3.41 6.80
CA ALA A 155 -25.62 -4.19 6.28
C ALA A 155 -26.42 -3.41 5.21
N ASP A 156 -26.39 -2.08 5.29
CA ASP A 156 -27.07 -1.19 4.32
C ASP A 156 -26.19 -0.83 3.12
N ALA A 157 -24.92 -1.20 3.14
CA ALA A 157 -23.94 -0.90 2.10
C ALA A 157 -24.27 -1.48 0.71
N PRO A 158 -24.87 -2.67 0.56
CA PRO A 158 -25.24 -3.24 -0.75
C PRO A 158 -26.17 -2.38 -1.59
N GLY A 159 -26.97 -1.49 -0.97
CA GLY A 159 -27.81 -0.54 -1.71
C GLY A 159 -27.05 0.61 -2.35
N PHE A 160 -25.80 0.79 -1.98
CA PHE A 160 -24.95 1.92 -2.32
C PHE A 160 -23.86 1.56 -3.33
N VAL A 161 -23.10 0.54 -3.05
CA VAL A 161 -22.03 -0.02 -3.87
C VAL A 161 -22.46 -1.42 -4.25
N ASP A 162 -22.32 -1.77 -5.51
CA ASP A 162 -22.74 -3.08 -5.99
C ASP A 162 -21.73 -4.17 -5.60
N HIS A 163 -20.42 -3.82 -5.61
CA HIS A 163 -19.33 -4.73 -5.25
C HIS A 163 -18.23 -4.04 -4.46
N PHE A 164 -17.49 -4.84 -3.68
CA PHE A 164 -16.42 -4.37 -2.80
C PHE A 164 -15.11 -5.08 -3.12
N GLY A 165 -14.06 -4.30 -3.34
CA GLY A 165 -12.69 -4.78 -3.49
C GLY A 165 -11.88 -4.60 -2.20
N PHE A 166 -11.16 -5.63 -1.79
CA PHE A 166 -10.26 -5.64 -0.62
C PHE A 166 -8.85 -6.01 -1.06
N LEU A 167 -7.84 -5.44 -0.41
CA LEU A 167 -6.46 -5.82 -0.68
C LEU A 167 -6.04 -7.09 0.06
N TRP A 168 -6.78 -7.50 1.10
CA TRP A 168 -6.47 -8.57 2.04
C TRP A 168 -7.64 -9.52 2.25
N ASP A 169 -7.35 -10.81 2.39
CA ASP A 169 -8.38 -11.81 2.73
C ASP A 169 -9.00 -11.50 4.10
N SER A 170 -8.16 -11.18 5.09
CA SER A 170 -8.60 -10.84 6.44
C SER A 170 -9.53 -9.61 6.48
N ASP A 171 -9.35 -8.63 5.60
CA ASP A 171 -10.24 -7.47 5.51
C ASP A 171 -11.58 -7.85 4.88
N ARG A 172 -11.59 -8.66 3.80
CA ARG A 172 -12.81 -9.22 3.22
C ARG A 172 -13.59 -10.03 4.25
N ASP A 173 -12.92 -10.91 4.98
CA ASP A 173 -13.55 -11.78 5.97
C ASP A 173 -14.15 -10.97 7.14
N ARG A 174 -13.47 -9.90 7.57
CA ARG A 174 -14.00 -8.94 8.55
C ARG A 174 -15.21 -8.18 8.03
N ALA A 175 -15.20 -7.81 6.76
CA ALA A 175 -16.30 -7.11 6.12
C ALA A 175 -17.53 -8.01 5.98
N THR A 176 -17.36 -9.26 5.57
CA THR A 176 -18.44 -10.23 5.47
C THR A 176 -19.00 -10.60 6.85
N ALA A 177 -18.15 -10.78 7.84
CA ALA A 177 -18.57 -10.95 9.24
C ALA A 177 -19.33 -9.72 9.81
N ALA A 178 -19.13 -8.54 9.22
CA ALA A 178 -19.83 -7.31 9.57
C ALA A 178 -21.13 -7.09 8.77
N GLY A 179 -21.52 -8.05 7.90
CA GLY A 179 -22.80 -8.05 7.19
C GLY A 179 -22.73 -7.75 5.70
N LEU A 180 -21.55 -7.54 5.09
CA LEU A 180 -21.47 -7.44 3.63
C LEU A 180 -21.68 -8.82 3.00
N PRO A 181 -22.50 -8.91 1.92
CA PRO A 181 -22.73 -10.18 1.24
C PRO A 181 -21.42 -10.73 0.65
N PRO A 182 -21.06 -12.00 0.92
CA PRO A 182 -19.83 -12.60 0.36
C PRO A 182 -19.75 -12.53 -1.17
N SER A 183 -20.91 -12.67 -1.86
CA SER A 183 -21.01 -12.60 -3.32
C SER A 183 -20.69 -11.23 -3.90
N SER A 184 -20.75 -10.17 -3.11
CA SER A 184 -20.37 -8.80 -3.51
C SER A 184 -18.94 -8.44 -3.16
N CYS A 185 -18.17 -9.34 -2.52
CA CYS A 185 -16.83 -9.06 -2.00
C CYS A 185 -15.75 -9.83 -2.77
N ALA A 186 -14.74 -9.13 -3.27
CA ALA A 186 -13.59 -9.73 -3.95
C ALA A 186 -12.25 -9.25 -3.34
N VAL A 187 -11.24 -10.10 -3.39
CA VAL A 187 -9.86 -9.70 -3.05
C VAL A 187 -9.14 -9.28 -4.32
N VAL A 188 -8.67 -8.03 -4.33
CA VAL A 188 -8.01 -7.37 -5.47
C VAL A 188 -6.63 -6.90 -5.02
N ARG A 189 -5.70 -7.87 -4.85
CA ARG A 189 -4.35 -7.61 -4.36
C ARG A 189 -3.58 -6.66 -5.26
N HIS A 190 -2.67 -5.91 -4.65
CA HIS A 190 -1.71 -5.11 -5.40
C HIS A 190 -0.70 -6.03 -6.10
N PRO A 191 -0.54 -5.95 -7.42
CA PRO A 191 0.49 -6.67 -8.15
C PRO A 191 1.91 -6.22 -7.79
N PHE A 192 2.89 -7.08 -8.07
CA PHE A 192 4.28 -6.63 -8.10
C PHE A 192 4.52 -5.67 -9.26
N ASP A 193 5.33 -4.65 -9.00
CA ASP A 193 5.68 -3.67 -10.03
C ASP A 193 6.75 -4.24 -10.97
N PRO A 194 6.49 -4.36 -12.29
CA PRO A 194 7.45 -4.90 -13.26
C PRO A 194 8.80 -4.18 -13.25
N PHE A 195 8.81 -2.88 -12.96
CA PHE A 195 10.04 -2.11 -12.88
C PHE A 195 11.05 -2.67 -11.84
N PHE A 196 10.56 -3.15 -10.68
CA PHE A 196 11.42 -3.73 -9.66
C PHE A 196 11.78 -5.19 -9.94
N LEU A 197 11.01 -5.89 -10.79
CA LEU A 197 11.31 -7.25 -11.24
C LEU A 197 12.40 -7.31 -12.30
N GLU A 198 12.64 -6.22 -13.04
CA GLU A 198 13.69 -6.17 -14.06
C GLU A 198 15.06 -6.47 -13.48
N ARG A 199 15.81 -7.38 -14.14
CA ARG A 199 17.16 -7.80 -13.73
C ARG A 199 18.29 -6.87 -14.24
N ALA A 200 17.98 -5.65 -14.68
CA ALA A 200 18.99 -4.71 -15.14
C ALA A 200 20.13 -4.53 -14.10
N PRO A 201 21.38 -4.41 -14.51
CA PRO A 201 22.50 -4.18 -13.60
C PRO A 201 22.22 -2.99 -12.68
N PRO A 202 22.48 -3.12 -11.37
CA PRO A 202 22.26 -2.02 -10.45
C PRO A 202 23.27 -0.92 -10.70
N SER A 203 22.80 0.33 -10.81
CA SER A 203 23.65 1.51 -10.79
C SER A 203 23.12 2.44 -9.71
N LEU A 204 23.97 2.77 -8.74
CA LEU A 204 23.59 3.70 -7.65
C LEU A 204 23.34 5.12 -8.15
N GLY A 205 23.81 5.44 -9.36
CA GLY A 205 23.80 6.81 -9.81
C GLY A 205 24.72 7.73 -8.98
N PRO A 206 24.97 8.95 -9.43
CA PRO A 206 25.94 9.84 -8.77
C PRO A 206 25.55 10.24 -7.34
N ARG A 207 24.23 10.36 -7.05
CA ARG A 207 23.75 10.77 -5.72
C ARG A 207 23.95 9.71 -4.64
N LEU A 208 23.70 8.43 -4.95
CA LEU A 208 23.80 7.35 -3.99
C LEU A 208 25.17 6.68 -3.95
N SER A 209 25.98 6.73 -5.04
CA SER A 209 27.31 6.14 -5.08
C SER A 209 28.26 6.76 -4.05
N GLY A 210 28.15 8.07 -3.79
CA GLY A 210 28.90 8.75 -2.74
C GLY A 210 28.36 8.48 -1.30
N ILE A 211 27.17 7.89 -1.20
CA ILE A 211 26.47 7.64 0.09
C ILE A 211 26.58 6.15 0.48
N LEU A 212 26.30 5.25 -0.45
CA LEU A 212 26.26 3.80 -0.26
C LEU A 212 27.50 3.15 -0.83
N GLY A 213 28.62 3.24 -0.12
CA GLY A 213 29.87 2.53 -0.48
C GLY A 213 29.76 1.01 -0.31
N PRO A 214 30.78 0.23 -0.74
CA PRO A 214 30.82 -1.21 -0.53
C PRO A 214 30.88 -1.52 0.98
N VAL A 215 30.10 -2.52 1.43
CA VAL A 215 30.09 -3.02 2.81
C VAL A 215 29.76 -4.49 2.82
N ASP A 216 30.22 -5.22 3.84
CA ASP A 216 29.99 -6.66 3.98
C ASP A 216 28.52 -6.96 4.25
N ARG A 217 27.86 -6.11 5.03
CA ARG A 217 26.46 -6.27 5.39
C ARG A 217 25.72 -4.93 5.42
N ARG A 218 24.53 -4.88 4.81
CA ARG A 218 23.66 -3.71 4.82
C ARG A 218 22.22 -4.10 5.04
N ALA A 219 21.61 -3.52 6.08
CA ALA A 219 20.18 -3.57 6.35
C ALA A 219 19.53 -2.23 5.93
N VAL A 220 18.52 -2.24 5.07
CA VAL A 220 17.89 -1.03 4.56
C VAL A 220 16.44 -0.93 5.00
N PHE A 221 16.04 0.28 5.41
CA PHE A 221 14.66 0.71 5.60
C PHE A 221 14.34 1.79 4.60
N THR A 222 13.12 1.77 4.04
CA THR A 222 12.62 2.85 3.17
C THR A 222 11.20 3.24 3.56
N GLY A 223 10.93 4.54 3.58
CA GLY A 223 9.59 5.04 3.90
C GLY A 223 9.59 6.41 4.55
N PRO A 224 8.40 6.95 4.88
CA PRO A 224 8.30 8.20 5.64
C PRO A 224 8.83 8.01 7.07
N PRO A 225 9.28 9.10 7.74
CA PRO A 225 9.78 9.07 9.11
C PRO A 225 8.64 9.00 10.13
N GLU A 226 7.85 7.92 10.08
CA GLU A 226 6.67 7.71 10.90
C GLU A 226 6.91 6.61 11.94
N GLY A 227 6.48 6.84 13.19
CA GLY A 227 6.59 5.87 14.28
C GLY A 227 5.81 4.59 14.01
N SER A 228 4.65 4.66 13.33
CA SER A 228 3.86 3.50 12.90
C SER A 228 4.64 2.56 11.98
N ARG A 229 5.67 3.06 11.30
CA ARG A 229 6.55 2.27 10.44
C ARG A 229 7.76 1.68 11.16
N GLY A 230 7.91 1.96 12.47
CA GLY A 230 8.98 1.41 13.29
C GLY A 230 10.35 2.06 13.06
N VAL A 231 10.39 3.34 12.64
CA VAL A 231 11.66 4.06 12.45
C VAL A 231 12.50 4.05 13.73
N ASP A 232 11.87 4.20 14.90
CA ASP A 232 12.57 4.13 16.19
C ASP A 232 13.22 2.76 16.44
N ASP A 233 12.58 1.69 15.96
CA ASP A 233 13.14 0.33 16.09
C ASP A 233 14.35 0.17 15.17
N MET A 234 14.34 0.79 13.98
CA MET A 234 15.50 0.86 13.11
C MET A 234 16.67 1.65 13.72
N LEU A 235 16.38 2.76 14.40
CA LEU A 235 17.41 3.55 15.10
C LEU A 235 18.08 2.74 16.26
N ARG A 236 17.32 1.83 16.87
CA ARG A 236 17.80 0.95 17.94
C ARG A 236 18.47 -0.33 17.41
N LEU A 237 18.15 -0.73 16.18
CA LEU A 237 18.63 -2.00 15.59
C LEU A 237 20.15 -2.10 15.63
N ALA A 238 20.88 -1.02 15.28
CA ALA A 238 22.33 -1.03 15.29
C ALA A 238 22.96 -1.38 16.67
N ARG A 239 22.23 -1.12 17.78
CA ARG A 239 22.67 -1.50 19.14
C ARG A 239 22.37 -2.95 19.49
N SER A 240 21.47 -3.58 18.75
CA SER A 240 21.00 -4.95 18.99
C SER A 240 21.69 -5.98 18.08
N LEU A 241 22.39 -5.52 17.04
CA LEU A 241 23.15 -6.39 16.14
C LEU A 241 24.43 -6.90 16.83
N PRO A 242 24.90 -8.12 16.52
CA PRO A 242 26.19 -8.61 16.98
C PRO A 242 27.31 -7.81 16.33
N SER A 243 28.43 -7.63 17.06
CA SER A 243 29.54 -6.78 16.59
C SER A 243 30.20 -7.29 15.31
N ASP A 244 30.11 -8.59 15.04
CA ASP A 244 30.68 -9.25 13.88
C ASP A 244 29.61 -10.03 13.10
N PRO A 245 29.54 -9.83 11.78
CA PRO A 245 30.24 -8.82 10.98
C PRO A 245 29.66 -7.41 11.16
N PRO A 246 30.48 -6.35 10.93
CA PRO A 246 30.00 -4.98 10.92
C PRO A 246 28.87 -4.78 9.94
N THR A 247 27.82 -4.13 10.37
CA THR A 247 26.60 -3.92 9.55
C THR A 247 26.32 -2.44 9.39
N GLN A 248 26.05 -2.00 8.16
CA GLN A 248 25.52 -0.68 7.88
C GLN A 248 24.00 -0.72 7.95
N VAL A 249 23.40 0.01 8.88
CA VAL A 249 21.94 0.21 8.99
C VAL A 249 21.57 1.49 8.27
N VAL A 250 20.81 1.39 7.18
CA VAL A 250 20.47 2.51 6.29
C VAL A 250 18.99 2.84 6.39
N LEU A 251 18.66 4.08 6.73
CA LEU A 251 17.31 4.61 6.69
C LEU A 251 17.18 5.59 5.53
N LEU A 252 16.46 5.20 4.49
CA LEU A 252 16.08 6.06 3.36
C LEU A 252 14.72 6.69 3.68
N LEU A 253 14.74 7.82 4.34
CA LEU A 253 13.54 8.50 4.84
C LEU A 253 12.99 9.45 3.79
N ARG A 254 11.80 9.12 3.26
CA ARG A 254 11.07 9.99 2.37
C ARG A 254 10.58 11.23 3.11
N ASP A 255 11.30 12.32 2.94
CA ASP A 255 10.99 13.61 3.57
C ASP A 255 10.91 14.70 2.49
N ARG A 256 9.70 15.23 2.27
CA ARG A 256 9.42 16.23 1.23
C ARG A 256 9.98 17.61 1.54
N ARG A 257 10.44 17.85 2.76
CA ARG A 257 11.08 19.10 3.15
C ARG A 257 12.46 19.27 2.51
N TYR A 258 13.04 18.18 2.01
CA TYR A 258 14.36 18.16 1.39
C TYR A 258 14.24 17.79 -0.10
N SER A 259 14.53 18.75 -0.99
CA SER A 259 14.63 18.52 -2.44
C SER A 259 15.84 17.65 -2.75
N ASP A 260 16.96 17.96 -2.11
CA ASP A 260 18.19 17.19 -2.18
C ASP A 260 18.36 16.33 -0.93
N PRO A 261 18.87 15.10 -1.05
CA PRO A 261 19.08 14.23 0.08
C PRO A 261 20.06 14.81 1.09
N THR A 262 19.66 14.90 2.35
CA THR A 262 20.57 15.18 3.46
C THR A 262 21.02 13.85 4.07
N VAL A 263 22.29 13.79 4.47
CA VAL A 263 22.91 12.57 4.98
C VAL A 263 23.47 12.79 6.36
N ALA A 264 23.08 11.94 7.31
CA ALA A 264 23.68 11.88 8.63
C ALA A 264 24.31 10.50 8.84
N ARG A 265 25.53 10.45 9.35
CA ARG A 265 26.26 9.21 9.67
C ARG A 265 26.62 9.19 11.14
N THR A 266 26.40 8.05 11.79
CA THR A 266 26.75 7.85 13.20
C THR A 266 27.31 6.45 13.38
N ARG A 267 28.44 6.32 14.05
CA ARG A 267 28.99 5.02 14.43
C ARG A 267 28.39 4.56 15.76
N ILE A 268 27.92 3.31 15.79
CA ILE A 268 27.33 2.67 16.98
C ILE A 268 28.06 1.32 17.20
N GLY A 269 29.06 1.31 18.06
CA GLY A 269 29.94 0.16 18.21
C GLY A 269 30.68 -0.17 16.92
N ALA A 270 30.56 -1.40 16.44
CA ALA A 270 31.13 -1.88 15.17
C ALA A 270 30.30 -1.42 13.95
N HIS A 271 29.07 -0.95 14.15
CA HIS A 271 28.10 -0.67 13.09
C HIS A 271 28.08 0.79 12.67
N GLU A 272 27.58 1.04 11.47
CA GLU A 272 27.26 2.39 10.98
C GLU A 272 25.75 2.55 10.84
N LEU A 273 25.22 3.63 11.41
CA LEU A 273 23.86 4.12 11.15
C LEU A 273 23.92 5.25 10.14
N LEU A 274 23.26 5.05 9.00
CA LEU A 274 23.20 6.02 7.92
C LEU A 274 21.75 6.47 7.73
N ILE A 275 21.47 7.75 7.87
CA ILE A 275 20.15 8.34 7.66
C ILE A 275 20.20 9.25 6.45
N VAL A 276 19.46 8.92 5.41
CA VAL A 276 19.29 9.72 4.19
C VAL A 276 17.87 10.24 4.17
N ARG A 277 17.70 11.57 4.21
CA ARG A 277 16.39 12.24 4.15
C ARG A 277 16.23 12.92 2.81
N GLY A 278 15.13 12.67 2.12
CA GLY A 278 14.81 13.31 0.84
C GLY A 278 13.93 12.45 -0.03
N LEU A 279 13.74 12.88 -1.26
CA LEU A 279 13.00 12.13 -2.28
C LEU A 279 13.98 11.37 -3.17
N LEU A 280 13.90 10.06 -3.16
CA LEU A 280 14.62 9.19 -4.08
C LEU A 280 13.74 8.85 -5.27
N SER A 281 14.33 8.81 -6.44
CA SER A 281 13.70 8.27 -7.65
C SER A 281 13.49 6.77 -7.54
N ARG A 282 12.63 6.20 -8.39
CA ARG A 282 12.41 4.76 -8.45
C ARG A 282 13.70 3.99 -8.81
N GLN A 283 14.53 4.56 -9.68
CA GLN A 283 15.83 4.00 -10.05
C GLN A 283 16.78 3.95 -8.85
N GLU A 284 16.89 5.04 -8.09
CA GLU A 284 17.71 5.10 -6.89
C GLU A 284 17.21 4.13 -5.82
N LEU A 285 15.88 4.02 -5.65
CA LEU A 285 15.29 3.10 -4.69
C LEU A 285 15.56 1.64 -5.07
N ARG A 286 15.38 1.26 -6.36
CA ARG A 286 15.71 -0.07 -6.86
C ARG A 286 17.20 -0.38 -6.69
N ALA A 287 18.07 0.58 -6.97
CA ALA A 287 19.50 0.43 -6.76
C ALA A 287 19.83 0.23 -5.27
N ALA A 288 19.28 1.05 -4.38
CA ALA A 288 19.49 0.91 -2.94
C ALA A 288 19.10 -0.48 -2.42
N TYR A 289 17.96 -1.02 -2.88
CA TYR A 289 17.56 -2.40 -2.54
C TYR A 289 18.60 -3.41 -3.04
N ARG A 290 19.06 -3.32 -4.28
CA ARG A 290 20.01 -4.27 -4.88
C ARG A 290 21.41 -4.18 -4.31
N PHE A 291 21.81 -3.04 -3.76
CA PHE A 291 23.07 -2.87 -3.02
C PHE A 291 22.92 -3.18 -1.52
N SER A 292 21.74 -3.63 -1.08
CA SER A 292 21.48 -4.06 0.28
C SER A 292 21.43 -5.57 0.38
N HIS A 293 21.58 -6.11 1.60
CA HIS A 293 21.58 -7.53 1.87
C HIS A 293 20.26 -7.99 2.52
N VAL A 294 19.56 -7.07 3.20
CA VAL A 294 18.25 -7.31 3.80
C VAL A 294 17.46 -6.00 3.87
N ALA A 295 16.17 -6.04 3.57
CA ALA A 295 15.25 -4.94 3.88
C ALA A 295 14.55 -5.21 5.20
N VAL A 296 14.34 -4.15 5.99
CA VAL A 296 13.71 -4.26 7.31
C VAL A 296 12.57 -3.25 7.41
N PHE A 297 11.35 -3.76 7.62
CA PHE A 297 10.15 -2.95 7.76
C PHE A 297 9.42 -3.30 9.06
N PRO A 298 9.86 -2.76 10.22
CA PRO A 298 9.36 -3.14 11.54
C PRO A 298 8.09 -2.38 11.89
N TYR A 299 7.02 -2.57 11.09
CA TYR A 299 5.75 -1.88 11.28
C TYR A 299 5.17 -2.11 12.67
N ARG A 300 4.66 -1.03 13.27
CA ARG A 300 3.85 -1.07 14.49
C ARG A 300 2.37 -0.97 14.18
N PHE A 301 2.05 -0.36 13.03
CA PHE A 301 0.69 -0.19 12.53
C PHE A 301 0.71 0.10 11.03
N VAL A 302 -0.23 -0.46 10.27
CA VAL A 302 -0.35 -0.24 8.82
C VAL A 302 -1.55 0.63 8.54
N ARG A 303 -1.34 1.85 8.04
CA ARG A 303 -2.41 2.82 7.77
C ARG A 303 -2.98 2.77 6.35
N THR A 304 -2.23 2.25 5.42
CA THR A 304 -2.63 2.09 4.01
C THR A 304 -2.40 0.65 3.60
N GLY A 305 -3.02 0.20 2.55
CA GLY A 305 -2.94 -1.19 2.05
C GLY A 305 -1.57 -1.87 2.14
N LEU A 306 -1.30 -2.85 1.32
CA LEU A 306 0.00 -3.53 1.34
C LEU A 306 1.15 -2.52 1.18
N PRO A 307 2.13 -2.49 2.10
CA PRO A 307 3.25 -1.58 1.98
C PRO A 307 4.05 -1.85 0.70
N LEU A 308 3.97 -0.94 -0.27
CA LEU A 308 4.63 -1.11 -1.57
C LEU A 308 6.13 -1.34 -1.45
N VAL A 309 6.77 -0.68 -0.48
CA VAL A 309 8.21 -0.83 -0.23
C VAL A 309 8.61 -2.27 0.09
N ALA A 310 7.74 -3.06 0.74
CA ALA A 310 7.99 -4.48 0.98
C ALA A 310 7.88 -5.30 -0.32
N LEU A 311 6.85 -5.02 -1.16
CA LEU A 311 6.73 -5.64 -2.48
C LEU A 311 7.92 -5.28 -3.39
N GLU A 312 8.32 -4.01 -3.40
CA GLU A 312 9.44 -3.50 -4.18
C GLU A 312 10.76 -4.18 -3.77
N ALA A 313 11.01 -4.32 -2.47
CA ALA A 313 12.18 -5.03 -1.96
C ALA A 313 12.15 -6.52 -2.38
N VAL A 314 11.03 -7.22 -2.17
CA VAL A 314 10.87 -8.63 -2.59
C VAL A 314 11.06 -8.77 -4.10
N ALA A 315 10.50 -7.87 -4.91
CA ALA A 315 10.62 -7.88 -6.36
C ALA A 315 12.07 -7.77 -6.84
N THR A 316 12.94 -7.07 -6.09
CA THR A 316 14.38 -7.00 -6.40
C THR A 316 15.17 -8.23 -5.97
N GLY A 317 14.51 -9.24 -5.34
CA GLY A 317 15.14 -10.45 -4.81
C GLY A 317 15.69 -10.28 -3.40
N LEU A 318 15.49 -9.12 -2.76
CA LEU A 318 16.00 -8.83 -1.43
C LEU A 318 15.17 -9.56 -0.36
N PRO A 319 15.79 -10.29 0.60
CA PRO A 319 15.07 -10.81 1.75
C PRO A 319 14.51 -9.67 2.60
N VAL A 320 13.33 -9.88 3.16
CA VAL A 320 12.59 -8.85 3.91
C VAL A 320 12.25 -9.36 5.31
N VAL A 321 12.68 -8.62 6.32
CA VAL A 321 12.23 -8.77 7.70
C VAL A 321 11.10 -7.79 7.98
N THR A 322 9.99 -8.27 8.52
CA THR A 322 8.83 -7.44 8.87
C THR A 322 8.20 -7.91 10.18
N THR A 323 7.09 -7.30 10.58
CA THR A 323 6.46 -7.58 11.88
C THR A 323 5.06 -8.19 11.74
N ARG A 324 4.63 -8.96 12.77
CA ARG A 324 3.30 -9.61 12.86
C ARG A 324 2.18 -8.63 13.17
N VAL A 325 2.05 -7.57 12.36
CA VAL A 325 0.93 -6.63 12.47
C VAL A 325 -0.15 -6.92 11.42
N HIS A 326 -1.42 -6.64 11.78
CA HIS A 326 -2.49 -6.69 10.79
C HIS A 326 -2.27 -5.59 9.73
N PRO A 327 -2.50 -5.87 8.44
CA PRO A 327 -2.89 -7.15 7.83
C PRO A 327 -1.69 -7.99 7.37
N ILE A 328 -0.44 -7.49 7.47
CA ILE A 328 0.77 -8.14 6.90
C ILE A 328 0.94 -9.57 7.43
N ARG A 329 0.55 -9.84 8.69
CA ARG A 329 0.65 -11.16 9.31
C ARG A 329 -0.03 -12.30 8.53
N GLU A 330 -1.01 -11.99 7.66
CA GLU A 330 -1.65 -13.03 6.83
C GLU A 330 -0.72 -13.62 5.78
N LEU A 331 0.43 -12.98 5.50
CA LEU A 331 1.46 -13.46 4.58
C LEU A 331 2.45 -14.42 5.26
N GLU A 332 2.40 -14.57 6.58
CA GLU A 332 3.28 -15.48 7.32
C GLU A 332 3.04 -16.94 6.90
N GLY A 333 4.13 -17.66 6.64
CA GLY A 333 4.08 -19.02 6.12
C GLY A 333 3.69 -19.15 4.64
N ARG A 334 3.20 -18.08 4.00
CA ARG A 334 2.79 -18.08 2.60
C ARG A 334 3.81 -17.43 1.66
N THR A 335 4.80 -16.76 2.22
CA THR A 335 5.82 -15.99 1.49
C THR A 335 7.19 -16.21 2.09
N GLY A 336 8.23 -15.64 1.46
CA GLY A 336 9.58 -15.60 2.01
C GLY A 336 9.83 -14.43 2.97
N LEU A 337 8.79 -13.73 3.43
CA LEU A 337 8.93 -12.70 4.46
C LEU A 337 9.30 -13.35 5.79
N VAL A 338 10.25 -12.74 6.50
CA VAL A 338 10.68 -13.16 7.85
C VAL A 338 9.99 -12.29 8.88
N PHE A 339 9.26 -12.91 9.80
CA PHE A 339 8.39 -12.20 10.75
C PHE A 339 8.98 -12.10 12.14
N THR A 340 8.89 -10.92 12.74
CA THR A 340 9.25 -10.62 14.13
C THR A 340 8.09 -9.97 14.88
N GLU A 341 8.20 -9.82 16.20
CA GLU A 341 7.23 -9.05 16.95
C GLU A 341 7.45 -7.53 16.74
N PRO A 342 6.38 -6.72 16.76
CA PRO A 342 6.51 -5.27 16.77
C PRO A 342 7.28 -4.79 18.00
N ARG A 343 8.12 -3.76 17.85
CA ARG A 343 8.93 -3.16 18.91
C ARG A 343 9.99 -4.09 19.52
N ASP A 344 10.44 -5.07 18.76
CA ASP A 344 11.52 -5.99 19.17
C ASP A 344 12.74 -5.83 18.24
N PRO A 345 13.57 -4.79 18.42
CA PRO A 345 14.81 -4.63 17.65
C PRO A 345 15.76 -5.81 17.79
N SER A 346 15.77 -6.48 18.96
CA SER A 346 16.59 -7.67 19.20
C SER A 346 16.07 -8.88 18.41
N GLY A 347 14.74 -9.04 18.30
CA GLY A 347 14.15 -10.04 17.42
C GLY A 347 14.45 -9.77 15.95
N VAL A 348 14.43 -8.50 15.52
CA VAL A 348 14.87 -8.12 14.17
C VAL A 348 16.33 -8.46 13.95
N ALA A 349 17.22 -8.18 14.92
CA ALA A 349 18.63 -8.53 14.82
C ALA A 349 18.83 -10.05 14.66
N ARG A 350 18.16 -10.88 15.50
CA ARG A 350 18.19 -12.35 15.37
C ARG A 350 17.65 -12.81 14.01
N ALA A 351 16.57 -12.22 13.51
CA ALA A 351 16.01 -12.55 12.20
C ALA A 351 17.01 -12.25 11.06
N ILE A 352 17.71 -11.11 11.14
CA ILE A 352 18.77 -10.75 10.18
C ILE A 352 19.90 -11.79 10.23
N GLN A 353 20.35 -12.21 11.43
CA GLN A 353 21.36 -13.25 11.56
C GLN A 353 20.92 -14.57 10.90
N GLY A 354 19.71 -15.04 11.23
CA GLY A 354 19.17 -16.29 10.70
C GLY A 354 19.02 -16.30 9.17
N ILE A 355 18.84 -15.15 8.53
CA ILE A 355 18.79 -15.04 7.05
C ILE A 355 20.14 -15.43 6.44
N PHE A 356 21.24 -15.14 7.11
CA PHE A 356 22.60 -15.42 6.61
C PHE A 356 23.14 -16.78 7.03
N GLU A 357 22.38 -17.59 7.76
CA GLU A 357 22.70 -18.97 8.00
C GLU A 357 22.60 -19.79 6.70
N GLU A 358 23.41 -20.83 6.60
CA GLU A 358 23.52 -21.66 5.40
C GLU A 358 22.17 -22.24 4.98
N GLY A 359 21.83 -22.08 3.70
CA GLY A 359 20.59 -22.57 3.10
C GLY A 359 19.35 -21.71 3.33
N THR A 360 19.31 -20.86 4.35
CA THR A 360 18.12 -20.07 4.72
C THR A 360 17.76 -19.04 3.62
N LEU A 361 18.75 -18.34 3.08
CA LEU A 361 18.56 -17.32 2.06
C LEU A 361 17.90 -17.90 0.79
N ASN A 362 18.37 -19.08 0.33
CA ASN A 362 17.82 -19.76 -0.84
C ASN A 362 16.35 -20.14 -0.64
N GLY A 363 16.00 -20.64 0.55
CA GLY A 363 14.61 -20.95 0.91
C GLY A 363 13.71 -19.72 0.93
N ILE A 364 14.18 -18.60 1.45
CA ILE A 364 13.46 -17.30 1.44
C ILE A 364 13.23 -16.84 0.00
N GLN A 365 14.27 -16.84 -0.82
CA GLN A 365 14.19 -16.41 -2.22
C GLN A 365 13.27 -17.31 -3.04
N GLY A 366 13.31 -18.62 -2.83
CA GLY A 366 12.41 -19.58 -3.47
C GLY A 366 10.94 -19.25 -3.19
N ARG A 367 10.56 -19.11 -1.91
CA ARG A 367 9.18 -18.73 -1.52
C ARG A 367 8.78 -17.36 -2.03
N ASN A 368 9.68 -16.37 -2.08
CA ASN A 368 9.40 -15.06 -2.66
C ASN A 368 9.12 -15.15 -4.17
N GLN A 369 9.86 -15.98 -4.90
CA GLN A 369 9.62 -16.21 -6.33
C GLN A 369 8.27 -16.91 -6.57
N GLU A 370 7.89 -17.87 -5.73
CA GLU A 370 6.57 -18.51 -5.78
C GLU A 370 5.47 -17.49 -5.51
N TRP A 371 5.64 -16.64 -4.50
CA TRP A 371 4.69 -15.57 -4.21
C TRP A 371 4.54 -14.59 -5.39
N ILE A 372 5.64 -14.15 -6.00
CA ILE A 372 5.61 -13.28 -7.19
C ILE A 372 4.83 -13.94 -8.32
N ARG A 373 5.09 -15.24 -8.62
CA ARG A 373 4.40 -15.96 -9.69
C ARG A 373 2.91 -16.18 -9.41
N ALA A 374 2.55 -16.41 -8.14
CA ALA A 374 1.17 -16.62 -7.71
C ALA A 374 0.36 -15.32 -7.60
N THR A 375 1.02 -14.16 -7.53
CA THR A 375 0.34 -12.86 -7.44
C THR A 375 -0.16 -12.44 -8.82
N PRO A 376 -1.48 -12.15 -8.99
CA PRO A 376 -2.02 -11.66 -10.24
C PRO A 376 -1.30 -10.40 -10.73
N ASP A 377 -1.10 -10.28 -12.03
CA ASP A 377 -0.65 -9.04 -12.66
C ASP A 377 -1.79 -8.00 -12.75
N TRP A 378 -1.46 -6.79 -13.19
CA TRP A 378 -2.46 -5.73 -13.35
C TRP A 378 -3.55 -6.08 -14.36
N THR A 379 -3.23 -6.88 -15.39
CA THR A 379 -4.20 -7.34 -16.39
C THR A 379 -5.23 -8.29 -15.77
N ALA A 380 -4.78 -9.22 -14.93
CA ALA A 380 -5.67 -10.12 -14.20
C ALA A 380 -6.53 -9.36 -13.18
N VAL A 381 -5.95 -8.38 -12.46
CA VAL A 381 -6.71 -7.51 -11.54
C VAL A 381 -7.78 -6.72 -12.29
N ALA A 382 -7.44 -6.11 -13.44
CA ALA A 382 -8.40 -5.38 -14.26
C ALA A 382 -9.56 -6.28 -14.73
N ARG A 383 -9.28 -7.49 -15.18
CA ARG A 383 -10.32 -8.49 -15.56
C ARG A 383 -11.22 -8.86 -14.38
N THR A 384 -10.67 -8.97 -13.16
CA THR A 384 -11.48 -9.19 -11.96
C THR A 384 -12.47 -8.03 -11.74
N PHE A 385 -12.05 -6.77 -11.90
CA PHE A 385 -12.96 -5.63 -11.80
C PHE A 385 -14.06 -5.66 -12.87
N VAL A 386 -13.73 -6.06 -14.09
CA VAL A 386 -14.72 -6.20 -15.17
C VAL A 386 -15.69 -7.37 -14.88
N SER A 387 -15.21 -8.50 -14.38
CA SER A 387 -16.08 -9.63 -14.04
C SER A 387 -17.05 -9.33 -12.90
N LEU A 388 -16.68 -8.51 -11.93
CA LEU A 388 -17.59 -8.05 -10.87
C LEU A 388 -18.77 -7.21 -11.42
N SER A 389 -18.67 -6.68 -12.63
CA SER A 389 -19.74 -5.91 -13.26
C SER A 389 -20.70 -6.75 -14.11
N GLY A 390 -20.35 -7.99 -14.44
CA GLY A 390 -21.08 -8.84 -15.38
C GLY A 390 -22.08 -9.82 -14.77
N ASN A 391 -22.16 -9.92 -13.43
CA ASN A 391 -23.09 -10.82 -12.74
C ASN A 391 -24.30 -10.07 -12.15
#